data_dc53bac928eb3c5c9f38cd17435e3917
#
_entry.id   dc53bac928eb3c5c9f38cd17435e3917
#
_cell.length_a   1.000
_cell.length_b   1.000
_cell.length_c   1.000
_cell.angle_alpha   90.00
_cell.angle_beta   90.00
_cell.angle_gamma   90.00
#
_symmetry.space_group_name_H-M   'P 1'
#
loop_
_entity.id
_entity.type
_entity.pdbx_description
1 polymer ?
#
loop_
_entity_poly.entity_id
_entity_poly.type
_entity_poly.pdbx_seq_one_letter_code
_entity_poly.pdbx_strand_id
1 'polypeptide(L)'
;MTRKLLFLAVAFLLLASPTFAQAPGGGVTDWHLPFAYLAMGIASGLCGLGQGRAVASAAEAMARNTGAQAGIRFALIIGLVLIESLALYTLVITFVARQA
;
A
#
# COMPACT_ATOMS: atom_id res chain seq x y z
N MET A 1 -25.11 -3.43 2.21
CA MET A 1 -24.02 -3.86 3.08
C MET A 1 -22.67 -3.21 2.70
N THR A 2 -22.30 -3.23 1.46
CA THR A 2 -20.99 -2.73 0.96
C THR A 2 -20.72 -1.25 1.26
N ARG A 3 -21.71 -0.36 1.13
CA ARG A 3 -21.54 1.07 1.44
C ARG A 3 -21.25 1.33 2.93
N LYS A 4 -21.92 0.62 3.83
CA LYS A 4 -21.71 0.77 5.28
C LYS A 4 -20.33 0.23 5.69
N LEU A 5 -19.89 -0.88 5.09
CA LEU A 5 -18.56 -1.43 5.30
C LEU A 5 -17.47 -0.49 4.77
N LEU A 6 -17.70 0.14 3.61
CA LEU A 6 -16.78 1.14 3.06
C LEU A 6 -16.66 2.36 3.97
N PHE A 7 -17.79 2.90 4.46
CA PHE A 7 -17.80 4.01 5.42
C PHE A 7 -17.11 3.66 6.74
N LEU A 8 -17.34 2.45 7.27
CA LEU A 8 -16.67 1.98 8.47
C LEU A 8 -15.17 1.79 8.27
N ALA A 9 -14.75 1.26 7.12
CA ALA A 9 -13.34 1.11 6.79
C ALA A 9 -12.64 2.46 6.64
N VAL A 10 -13.26 3.42 5.97
CA VAL A 10 -12.72 4.79 5.84
C VAL A 10 -12.70 5.50 7.19
N ALA A 11 -13.75 5.38 8.00
CA ALA A 11 -13.79 5.95 9.34
C ALA A 11 -12.73 5.32 10.26
N PHE A 12 -12.53 4.01 10.18
CA PHE A 12 -11.49 3.31 10.93
C PHE A 12 -10.08 3.73 10.50
N LEU A 13 -9.85 3.91 9.19
CA LEU A 13 -8.60 4.44 8.64
C LEU A 13 -8.32 5.86 9.12
N LEU A 14 -9.33 6.71 9.16
CA LEU A 14 -9.21 8.10 9.64
C LEU A 14 -8.98 8.16 11.16
N LEU A 15 -9.59 7.28 11.94
CA LEU A 15 -9.43 7.20 13.39
C LEU A 15 -8.13 6.51 13.81
N ALA A 16 -7.63 5.57 13.01
CA ALA A 16 -6.38 4.85 13.26
C ALA A 16 -5.13 5.66 12.87
N SER A 17 -5.30 6.85 12.28
CA SER A 17 -4.17 7.72 11.94
C SER A 17 -3.70 8.45 13.20
N PRO A 18 -2.58 8.08 13.83
CA PRO A 18 -2.02 8.79 14.99
C PRO A 18 -1.55 10.20 14.63
N THR A 19 -1.66 10.58 13.38
CA THR A 19 -1.25 11.86 12.82
C THR A 19 -2.00 13.05 13.42
N PHE A 20 -3.22 12.83 13.95
CA PHE A 20 -4.00 13.88 14.61
C PHE A 20 -3.65 14.08 16.09
N ALA A 21 -2.88 13.17 16.69
CA ALA A 21 -2.55 13.21 18.12
C ALA A 21 -1.29 14.00 18.47
N GLN A 22 -0.51 14.42 17.48
CA GLN A 22 0.72 15.18 17.69
C GLN A 22 0.68 16.49 16.90
N ALA A 23 0.01 17.47 17.43
CA ALA A 23 0.27 18.86 17.12
C ALA A 23 1.16 19.43 18.24
N PRO A 24 2.48 19.53 18.06
CA PRO A 24 3.28 20.39 18.92
C PRO A 24 2.95 21.82 18.56
N GLY A 25 2.79 22.63 19.59
CA GLY A 25 2.33 23.99 19.46
C GLY A 25 3.14 24.86 18.50
N GLY A 26 2.41 25.68 17.78
CA GLY A 26 2.75 27.02 17.36
C GLY A 26 3.95 27.16 16.43
N GLY A 27 3.68 27.33 15.15
CA GLY A 27 4.59 27.90 14.19
C GLY A 27 4.66 27.07 12.92
N VAL A 28 4.36 27.70 11.79
CA VAL A 28 4.47 27.19 10.42
C VAL A 28 4.05 25.74 10.27
N THR A 29 2.86 25.54 9.75
CA THR A 29 2.32 24.18 9.48
C THR A 29 3.26 23.50 8.50
N ASP A 30 4.08 22.59 9.01
CA ASP A 30 4.97 21.79 8.18
C ASP A 30 4.14 20.73 7.43
N TRP A 31 3.78 21.06 6.21
CA TRP A 31 2.97 20.19 5.34
C TRP A 31 3.73 18.98 4.80
N HIS A 32 5.04 18.93 4.96
CA HIS A 32 5.87 17.84 4.44
C HIS A 32 5.48 16.50 5.05
N LEU A 33 5.27 16.43 6.35
CA LEU A 33 4.91 15.18 7.04
C LEU A 33 3.53 14.65 6.64
N PRO A 34 2.45 15.43 6.67
CA PRO A 34 1.14 14.96 6.21
C PRO A 34 1.14 14.47 4.77
N PHE A 35 1.81 15.17 3.86
CA PHE A 35 1.92 14.75 2.47
C PHE A 35 2.77 13.49 2.30
N ALA A 36 3.83 13.32 3.06
CA ALA A 36 4.65 12.13 3.04
C ALA A 36 3.85 10.89 3.49
N TYR A 37 3.06 10.99 4.55
CA TYR A 37 2.20 9.90 4.99
C TYR A 37 1.08 9.59 4.00
N LEU A 38 0.48 10.60 3.38
CA LEU A 38 -0.53 10.43 2.35
C LEU A 38 0.06 9.72 1.12
N ALA A 39 1.25 10.16 0.68
CA ALA A 39 1.96 9.52 -0.43
C ALA A 39 2.27 8.05 -0.13
N MET A 40 2.71 7.72 1.10
CA MET A 40 2.95 6.35 1.51
C MET A 40 1.67 5.52 1.52
N GLY A 41 0.57 6.08 2.03
CA GLY A 41 -0.73 5.41 2.03
C GLY A 41 -1.24 5.10 0.62
N ILE A 42 -1.11 6.04 -0.31
CA ILE A 42 -1.48 5.86 -1.72
C ILE A 42 -0.57 4.82 -2.38
N ALA A 43 0.74 4.92 -2.20
CA ALA A 43 1.70 4.01 -2.82
C ALA A 43 1.47 2.56 -2.35
N SER A 44 1.37 2.33 -1.04
CA SER A 44 1.13 0.99 -0.50
C SER A 44 -0.25 0.44 -0.87
N GLY A 45 -1.28 1.29 -0.91
CA GLY A 45 -2.62 0.89 -1.34
C GLY A 45 -2.66 0.46 -2.81
N LEU A 46 -2.00 1.20 -3.70
CA LEU A 46 -1.91 0.85 -5.13
C LEU A 46 -1.05 -0.40 -5.36
N CYS A 47 0.06 -0.55 -4.64
CA CYS A 47 0.87 -1.77 -4.66
C CYS A 47 0.05 -2.98 -4.22
N GLY A 48 -0.67 -2.88 -3.11
CA GLY A 48 -1.54 -3.96 -2.61
C GLY A 48 -2.65 -4.33 -3.60
N LEU A 49 -3.24 -3.35 -4.27
CA LEU A 49 -4.23 -3.60 -5.31
C LEU A 49 -3.62 -4.32 -6.52
N GLY A 50 -2.42 -3.91 -6.93
CA GLY A 50 -1.65 -4.59 -7.99
C GLY A 50 -1.31 -6.02 -7.63
N GLN A 51 -0.83 -6.26 -6.41
CA GLN A 51 -0.53 -7.59 -5.88
C GLN A 51 -1.79 -8.47 -5.85
N GLY A 52 -2.90 -7.96 -5.35
CA GLY A 52 -4.17 -8.69 -5.32
C GLY A 52 -4.63 -9.13 -6.70
N ARG A 53 -4.52 -8.27 -7.71
CA ARG A 53 -4.85 -8.61 -9.10
C ARG A 53 -3.89 -9.65 -9.68
N ALA A 54 -2.60 -9.51 -9.42
CA ALA A 54 -1.59 -10.46 -9.89
C ALA A 54 -1.84 -11.87 -9.31
N VAL A 55 -2.13 -11.95 -8.01
CA VAL A 55 -2.44 -13.22 -7.34
C VAL A 55 -3.71 -13.85 -7.87
N ALA A 56 -4.78 -13.08 -8.05
CA ALA A 56 -6.05 -13.58 -8.58
C ALA A 56 -5.86 -14.14 -10.00
N SER A 57 -5.20 -13.39 -10.88
CA SER A 57 -4.92 -13.82 -12.25
C SER A 57 -4.03 -15.07 -12.31
N ALA A 58 -3.00 -15.14 -11.44
CA ALA A 58 -2.13 -16.30 -11.37
C ALA A 58 -2.88 -17.54 -10.85
N ALA A 59 -3.76 -17.40 -9.88
CA ALA A 59 -4.58 -18.49 -9.36
C ALA A 59 -5.49 -19.08 -10.45
N GLU A 60 -6.17 -18.22 -11.24
CA GLU A 60 -6.96 -18.65 -12.37
C GLU A 60 -6.13 -19.35 -13.44
N ALA A 61 -4.96 -18.81 -13.77
CA ALA A 61 -4.07 -19.40 -14.77
C ALA A 61 -3.56 -20.78 -14.32
N MET A 62 -3.22 -20.96 -13.04
CA MET A 62 -2.80 -22.24 -12.47
C MET A 62 -3.93 -23.27 -12.47
N ALA A 63 -5.17 -22.83 -12.23
CA ALA A 63 -6.34 -23.71 -12.26
C ALA A 63 -6.64 -24.24 -13.67
N ARG A 64 -6.40 -23.41 -14.69
CA ARG A 64 -6.64 -23.77 -16.11
C ARG A 64 -5.50 -24.58 -16.72
N ASN A 65 -4.28 -24.41 -16.25
CA ASN A 65 -3.10 -25.07 -16.81
C ASN A 65 -2.19 -25.60 -15.70
N THR A 66 -2.46 -26.82 -15.29
CA THR A 66 -1.70 -27.49 -14.23
C THR A 66 -0.25 -27.78 -14.61
N GLY A 67 0.04 -27.94 -15.91
CA GLY A 67 1.41 -28.15 -16.40
C GLY A 67 2.30 -26.92 -16.31
N ALA A 68 1.73 -25.71 -16.30
CA ALA A 68 2.47 -24.43 -16.25
C ALA A 68 2.62 -23.86 -14.83
N GLN A 69 2.14 -24.55 -13.80
CA GLN A 69 2.09 -24.02 -12.43
C GLN A 69 3.45 -23.53 -11.91
N ALA A 70 4.53 -24.25 -12.20
CA ALA A 70 5.86 -23.88 -11.73
C ALA A 70 6.31 -22.51 -12.29
N GLY A 71 6.14 -22.31 -13.61
CA GLY A 71 6.47 -21.04 -14.27
C GLY A 71 5.60 -19.89 -13.79
N ILE A 72 4.29 -20.13 -13.62
CA ILE A 72 3.35 -19.10 -13.12
C ILE A 72 3.72 -18.69 -11.70
N ARG A 73 4.03 -19.62 -10.80
CA ARG A 73 4.48 -19.33 -9.42
C ARG A 73 5.76 -18.52 -9.41
N PHE A 74 6.73 -18.90 -10.24
CA PHE A 74 8.00 -18.18 -10.32
C PHE A 74 7.79 -16.74 -10.78
N ALA A 75 7.04 -16.54 -11.85
CA ALA A 75 6.71 -15.20 -12.36
C ALA A 75 5.92 -14.37 -11.33
N LEU A 76 4.97 -14.99 -10.64
CA LEU A 76 4.18 -14.36 -9.59
C LEU A 76 5.06 -13.88 -8.44
N ILE A 77 5.94 -14.73 -7.91
CA ILE A 77 6.82 -14.38 -6.79
C ILE A 77 7.72 -13.20 -7.16
N ILE A 78 8.36 -13.25 -8.33
CA ILE A 78 9.22 -12.15 -8.78
C ILE A 78 8.40 -10.86 -8.97
N GLY A 79 7.22 -10.95 -9.58
CA GLY A 79 6.35 -9.79 -9.77
C GLY A 79 5.91 -9.17 -8.44
N LEU A 80 5.53 -9.99 -7.46
CA LEU A 80 5.15 -9.52 -6.13
C LEU A 80 6.32 -8.82 -5.41
N VAL A 81 7.53 -9.39 -5.48
CA VAL A 81 8.73 -8.77 -4.87
C VAL A 81 9.04 -7.43 -5.50
N LEU A 82 8.94 -7.31 -6.82
CA LEU A 82 9.17 -6.03 -7.51
C LEU A 82 8.12 -4.97 -7.14
N ILE A 83 6.85 -5.36 -7.03
CA ILE A 83 5.79 -4.45 -6.58
C ILE A 83 6.04 -4.01 -5.13
N GLU A 84 6.42 -4.92 -4.25
CA GLU A 84 6.76 -4.62 -2.84
C GLU A 84 7.94 -3.66 -2.74
N SER A 85 8.94 -3.81 -3.61
CA SER A 85 10.10 -2.91 -3.66
C SER A 85 9.69 -1.46 -3.92
N LEU A 86 8.67 -1.21 -4.74
CA LEU A 86 8.16 0.14 -5.00
C LEU A 86 7.57 0.77 -3.73
N ALA A 87 6.85 0.00 -2.92
CA ALA A 87 6.34 0.46 -1.63
C ALA A 87 7.49 0.76 -0.65
N LEU A 88 8.54 -0.08 -0.64
CA LEU A 88 9.74 0.15 0.19
C LEU A 88 10.50 1.41 -0.23
N TYR A 89 10.62 1.70 -1.53
CA TYR A 89 11.22 2.98 -1.98
C TYR A 89 10.43 4.18 -1.48
N THR A 90 9.11 4.13 -1.54
CA THR A 90 8.27 5.20 -1.00
C THR A 90 8.44 5.35 0.51
N LEU A 91 8.55 4.23 1.24
CA LEU A 91 8.83 4.23 2.67
C LEU A 91 10.16 4.92 2.98
N VAL A 92 11.23 4.59 2.24
CA VAL A 92 12.55 5.21 2.42
C VAL A 92 12.49 6.72 2.16
N ILE A 93 11.84 7.14 1.06
CA ILE A 93 11.67 8.56 0.74
C ILE A 93 10.89 9.29 1.84
N THR A 94 9.81 8.67 2.34
CA THR A 94 9.01 9.22 3.45
C THR A 94 9.85 9.38 4.72
N PHE A 95 10.71 8.40 5.00
CA PHE A 95 11.59 8.43 6.17
C PHE A 95 12.65 9.53 6.05
N VAL A 96 13.26 9.68 4.89
CA VAL A 96 14.25 10.75 4.61
C VAL A 96 13.59 12.13 4.70
N ALA A 97 12.42 12.29 4.08
CA ALA A 97 11.68 13.56 4.12
C ALA A 97 11.28 13.99 5.54
N ARG A 98 11.14 13.03 6.46
CA ARG A 98 10.86 13.32 7.88
C ARG A 98 12.07 13.92 8.61
N GLN A 99 13.28 13.65 8.13
CA GLN A 99 14.52 14.10 8.80
C GLN A 99 15.03 15.43 8.21
N ALA A 100 14.53 15.86 7.06
CA ALA A 100 14.87 17.09 6.40
C ALA A 100 13.99 18.25 6.89
#